data_916016513eb471a2b14a631ab2e6c1de
#
_entry.id   916016513eb471a2b14a631ab2e6c1de
#
_cell.length_a   1.000
_cell.length_b   1.000
_cell.length_c   1.000
_cell.angle_alpha   90.00
_cell.angle_beta   90.00
_cell.angle_gamma   90.00
#
_symmetry.space_group_name_H-M   'P 1'
#
loop_
_entity.id
_entity.type
_entity.pdbx_description
1 polymer ?
#
loop_
_entity_poly.entity_id
_entity_poly.type
_entity_poly.pdbx_seq_one_letter_code
_entity_poly.pdbx_strand_id
1 'polypeptide(L)'
;MANNRLNRYAWLVDVIRRHEYITLTDISDKWQKSSLNDTGEPLPERTFHNHRKSIEELFGIEIKFNKARGYYLATPGELSDDMNEWLLTSLSVSTAVNESKNLKDRIIFAEMPSGKRFLTDIIDAMKESRMLEVVHQAFGAPQAKTYVLSPYCVKAFKQRWYMLAEVEGKTSLRIFALDRIHEVRMTQKVFSLPEEFSAAEYFRGYFGTVRDDEQAVQTIRLKVWGKQRDYFKTLPLNETMREVEAYDEWSIFELEMAHTWEVEMELLQYNDMVEVLEPASLRDMMIEHAWNMLKLYNEV
;
A
#
# COMPACT_ATOMS: atom_id res chain seq x y z
N MET A 1 -2.65 -28.40 4.75
CA MET A 1 -2.94 -28.12 6.17
C MET A 1 -2.63 -26.68 6.60
N ALA A 2 -1.53 -26.06 6.20
CA ALA A 2 -1.21 -24.67 6.58
C ALA A 2 -2.20 -23.62 6.01
N ASN A 3 -2.63 -23.78 4.77
CA ASN A 3 -3.56 -22.84 4.10
C ASN A 3 -4.93 -22.74 4.81
N ASN A 4 -5.39 -23.80 5.44
CA ASN A 4 -6.67 -23.82 6.17
C ASN A 4 -6.58 -23.05 7.51
N ARG A 5 -5.38 -22.96 8.13
CA ARG A 5 -5.22 -22.22 9.40
C ARG A 5 -5.25 -20.71 9.19
N LEU A 6 -4.57 -20.20 8.15
CA LEU A 6 -4.56 -18.77 7.83
C LEU A 6 -5.97 -18.26 7.49
N ASN A 7 -6.75 -19.05 6.73
CA ASN A 7 -8.13 -18.73 6.44
C ASN A 7 -9.00 -18.64 7.71
N ARG A 8 -8.75 -19.53 8.70
CA ARG A 8 -9.45 -19.49 10.00
C ARG A 8 -9.06 -18.25 10.81
N TYR A 9 -7.81 -17.82 10.78
CA TYR A 9 -7.36 -16.60 11.45
C TYR A 9 -7.98 -15.35 10.81
N ALA A 10 -7.95 -15.25 9.47
CA ALA A 10 -8.59 -14.18 8.74
C ALA A 10 -10.11 -14.11 9.03
N TRP A 11 -10.79 -15.26 9.02
CA TRP A 11 -12.20 -15.36 9.37
C TRP A 11 -12.47 -14.86 10.81
N LEU A 12 -11.67 -15.29 11.79
CA LEU A 12 -11.86 -14.90 13.18
C LEU A 12 -11.69 -13.38 13.38
N VAL A 13 -10.66 -12.80 12.77
CA VAL A 13 -10.43 -11.36 12.82
C VAL A 13 -11.57 -10.60 12.16
N ASP A 14 -12.05 -11.04 10.98
CA ASP A 14 -13.17 -10.43 10.27
C ASP A 14 -14.47 -10.48 11.08
N VAL A 15 -14.77 -11.62 11.70
CA VAL A 15 -15.95 -11.78 12.56
C VAL A 15 -15.91 -10.81 13.75
N ILE A 16 -14.77 -10.67 14.44
CA ILE A 16 -14.65 -9.76 15.58
C ILE A 16 -14.74 -8.32 15.11
N ARG A 17 -14.07 -7.95 13.99
CA ARG A 17 -14.06 -6.60 13.41
C ARG A 17 -15.47 -6.09 13.10
N ARG A 18 -16.32 -6.94 12.53
CA ARG A 18 -17.70 -6.57 12.14
C ARG A 18 -18.64 -6.30 13.31
N HIS A 19 -18.29 -6.70 14.52
CA HIS A 19 -19.19 -6.68 15.67
C HIS A 19 -18.79 -5.75 16.79
N GLU A 20 -17.79 -4.89 16.61
CA GLU A 20 -17.19 -4.05 17.66
C GLU A 20 -16.87 -4.85 18.96
N TYR A 21 -17.85 -5.57 19.53
CA TYR A 21 -17.74 -6.53 20.62
C TYR A 21 -18.56 -7.80 20.30
N ILE A 22 -18.01 -8.97 20.59
CA ILE A 22 -18.67 -10.24 20.31
C ILE A 22 -18.34 -11.29 21.40
N THR A 23 -19.33 -12.07 21.81
CA THR A 23 -19.12 -13.15 22.79
C THR A 23 -18.50 -14.38 22.12
N LEU A 24 -17.86 -15.25 22.94
CA LEU A 24 -17.33 -16.52 22.44
C LEU A 24 -18.43 -17.43 21.91
N THR A 25 -19.60 -17.37 22.53
CA THR A 25 -20.78 -18.14 22.08
C THR A 25 -21.19 -17.70 20.67
N ASP A 26 -21.31 -16.39 20.42
CA ASP A 26 -21.68 -15.87 19.11
C ASP A 26 -20.60 -16.18 18.03
N ILE A 27 -19.31 -16.13 18.42
CA ILE A 27 -18.20 -16.55 17.53
C ILE A 27 -18.36 -18.03 17.19
N SER A 28 -18.67 -18.89 18.18
CA SER A 28 -18.85 -20.32 17.96
C SER A 28 -20.05 -20.62 17.08
N ASP A 29 -21.17 -19.91 17.26
CA ASP A 29 -22.37 -20.07 16.43
C ASP A 29 -22.13 -19.67 14.98
N LYS A 30 -21.33 -18.60 14.77
CA LYS A 30 -20.92 -18.20 13.42
C LYS A 30 -19.94 -19.19 12.81
N TRP A 31 -19.04 -19.76 13.62
CA TRP A 31 -18.11 -20.80 13.20
C TRP A 31 -18.83 -22.05 12.69
N GLN A 32 -19.88 -22.50 13.39
CA GLN A 32 -20.66 -23.66 12.96
C GLN A 32 -21.29 -23.49 11.56
N LYS A 33 -21.60 -22.24 11.19
CA LYS A 33 -22.22 -21.90 9.91
C LYS A 33 -21.20 -21.55 8.82
N SER A 34 -19.91 -21.46 9.17
CA SER A 34 -18.85 -21.13 8.22
C SER A 34 -18.50 -22.32 7.35
N SER A 35 -18.28 -22.08 6.08
CA SER A 35 -17.78 -23.08 5.12
C SER A 35 -16.34 -23.54 5.42
N LEU A 36 -15.61 -22.84 6.30
CA LEU A 36 -14.31 -23.27 6.80
C LEU A 36 -14.40 -24.35 7.87
N ASN A 37 -15.60 -24.64 8.33
CA ASN A 37 -15.90 -25.66 9.34
C ASN A 37 -16.46 -26.90 8.66
N ASP A 38 -15.60 -27.78 8.21
CA ASP A 38 -15.97 -29.01 7.53
C ASP A 38 -16.78 -29.97 8.40
N THR A 39 -16.71 -29.85 9.72
CA THR A 39 -17.35 -30.75 10.69
C THR A 39 -18.68 -30.24 11.22
N GLY A 40 -18.97 -28.93 11.11
CA GLY A 40 -20.13 -28.28 11.74
C GLY A 40 -20.09 -28.22 13.26
N GLU A 41 -18.96 -28.62 13.87
CA GLU A 41 -18.79 -28.63 15.33
C GLU A 41 -18.56 -27.22 15.89
N PRO A 42 -18.94 -26.94 17.14
CA PRO A 42 -18.64 -25.69 17.80
C PRO A 42 -17.13 -25.40 17.85
N LEU A 43 -16.75 -24.14 17.91
CA LEU A 43 -15.36 -23.76 18.10
C LEU A 43 -14.95 -24.00 19.55
N PRO A 44 -14.04 -24.98 19.85
CA PRO A 44 -13.61 -25.21 21.21
C PRO A 44 -12.89 -23.99 21.78
N GLU A 45 -13.16 -23.63 23.04
CA GLU A 45 -12.55 -22.47 23.72
C GLU A 45 -11.02 -22.52 23.65
N ARG A 46 -10.40 -23.68 23.89
CA ARG A 46 -8.96 -23.86 23.76
C ARG A 46 -8.45 -23.54 22.35
N THR A 47 -9.21 -23.93 21.33
CA THR A 47 -8.87 -23.66 19.91
C THR A 47 -8.95 -22.16 19.64
N PHE A 48 -10.00 -21.50 20.12
CA PHE A 48 -10.13 -20.04 20.03
C PHE A 48 -8.95 -19.31 20.65
N HIS A 49 -8.57 -19.68 21.89
CA HIS A 49 -7.42 -19.03 22.55
C HIS A 49 -6.10 -19.29 21.85
N ASN A 50 -5.89 -20.49 21.28
CA ASN A 50 -4.72 -20.77 20.45
C ASN A 50 -4.71 -19.93 19.19
N HIS A 51 -5.86 -19.79 18.51
CA HIS A 51 -5.97 -18.93 17.32
C HIS A 51 -5.70 -17.47 17.67
N ARG A 52 -6.27 -16.97 18.77
CA ARG A 52 -6.04 -15.62 19.27
C ARG A 52 -4.53 -15.35 19.45
N LYS A 53 -3.82 -16.24 20.15
CA LYS A 53 -2.38 -16.12 20.36
C LYS A 53 -1.59 -16.15 19.04
N SER A 54 -1.93 -17.05 18.15
CA SER A 54 -1.27 -17.12 16.84
C SER A 54 -1.54 -15.91 15.96
N ILE A 55 -2.73 -15.31 16.05
CA ILE A 55 -3.06 -14.06 15.33
C ILE A 55 -2.20 -12.91 15.86
N GLU A 56 -2.04 -12.80 17.18
CA GLU A 56 -1.20 -11.79 17.80
C GLU A 56 0.28 -11.97 17.39
N GLU A 57 0.80 -13.21 17.46
CA GLU A 57 2.18 -13.53 17.09
C GLU A 57 2.50 -13.33 15.61
N LEU A 58 1.55 -13.66 14.71
CA LEU A 58 1.78 -13.63 13.27
C LEU A 58 1.46 -12.27 12.62
N PHE A 59 0.48 -11.56 13.14
CA PHE A 59 -0.08 -10.36 12.53
C PHE A 59 -0.01 -9.12 13.43
N GLY A 60 0.49 -9.25 14.67
CA GLY A 60 0.51 -8.14 15.62
C GLY A 60 -0.87 -7.64 16.06
N ILE A 61 -1.95 -8.40 15.76
CA ILE A 61 -3.32 -8.01 16.07
C ILE A 61 -3.72 -8.53 17.43
N GLU A 62 -3.95 -7.62 18.36
CA GLU A 62 -4.35 -7.95 19.71
C GLU A 62 -5.88 -8.06 19.80
N ILE A 63 -6.37 -9.26 20.14
CA ILE A 63 -7.79 -9.50 20.46
C ILE A 63 -7.95 -9.40 21.97
N LYS A 64 -8.59 -8.34 22.46
CA LYS A 64 -8.85 -8.08 23.89
C LYS A 64 -10.20 -8.62 24.33
N PHE A 65 -10.36 -8.75 25.65
CA PHE A 65 -11.61 -9.20 26.26
C PHE A 65 -12.14 -8.18 27.27
N ASN A 66 -13.38 -7.78 27.08
CA ASN A 66 -14.14 -6.97 28.03
C ASN A 66 -15.17 -7.88 28.73
N LYS A 67 -15.16 -7.87 30.07
CA LYS A 67 -16.04 -8.74 30.88
C LYS A 67 -17.55 -8.52 30.62
N ALA A 68 -17.95 -7.31 30.25
CA ALA A 68 -19.35 -6.95 30.01
C ALA A 68 -19.79 -7.13 28.55
N ARG A 69 -18.88 -7.01 27.58
CA ARG A 69 -19.22 -6.93 26.16
C ARG A 69 -18.66 -8.07 25.32
N GLY A 70 -17.60 -8.76 25.77
CA GLY A 70 -16.96 -9.85 25.03
C GLY A 70 -15.61 -9.46 24.41
N TYR A 71 -15.25 -10.12 23.31
CA TYR A 71 -13.99 -9.93 22.59
C TYR A 71 -14.09 -8.76 21.58
N TYR A 72 -13.00 -8.04 21.41
CA TYR A 72 -12.87 -6.93 20.47
C TYR A 72 -11.42 -6.82 19.97
N LEU A 73 -11.23 -6.18 18.82
CA LEU A 73 -9.88 -5.85 18.35
C LEU A 73 -9.40 -4.59 19.09
N ALA A 74 -8.22 -4.66 19.67
CA ALA A 74 -7.58 -3.44 20.16
C ALA A 74 -7.41 -2.47 19.00
N THR A 75 -7.73 -1.19 19.23
CA THR A 75 -7.42 -0.13 18.27
C THR A 75 -5.90 -0.16 18.08
N PRO A 76 -5.40 -0.20 16.84
CA PRO A 76 -3.98 -0.15 16.60
C PRO A 76 -3.39 1.06 17.32
N GLY A 77 -2.36 0.87 18.12
CA GLY A 77 -1.51 1.97 18.54
C GLY A 77 -0.84 2.60 17.32
N GLU A 78 -0.21 3.76 17.47
CA GLU A 78 0.42 4.58 16.40
C GLU A 78 1.42 3.84 15.47
N LEU A 79 1.57 2.54 15.65
CA LEU A 79 2.38 1.60 14.86
C LEU A 79 1.53 0.45 14.30
N SER A 80 0.25 0.66 13.99
CA SER A 80 -0.50 -0.36 13.25
C SER A 80 0.14 -0.49 11.88
N ASP A 81 0.72 -1.63 11.70
CA ASP A 81 1.40 -2.03 10.49
C ASP A 81 0.35 -2.08 9.36
N ASP A 82 0.25 -1.00 8.58
CA ASP A 82 -0.64 -0.88 7.41
C ASP A 82 -0.55 -2.12 6.51
N MET A 83 0.60 -2.77 6.51
CA MET A 83 0.87 -4.03 5.83
C MET A 83 0.02 -5.16 6.42
N ASN A 84 -0.05 -5.31 7.73
CA ASN A 84 -0.82 -6.38 8.39
C ASN A 84 -2.31 -6.17 8.22
N GLU A 85 -2.78 -4.94 8.27
CA GLU A 85 -4.18 -4.61 7.99
C GLU A 85 -4.56 -4.91 6.54
N TRP A 86 -3.69 -4.53 5.60
CA TRP A 86 -3.88 -4.84 4.18
C TRP A 86 -3.88 -6.36 3.91
N LEU A 87 -2.94 -7.10 4.49
CA LEU A 87 -2.86 -8.55 4.37
C LEU A 87 -4.12 -9.24 4.90
N LEU A 88 -4.59 -8.83 6.08
CA LEU A 88 -5.79 -9.39 6.68
C LEU A 88 -7.05 -9.07 5.89
N THR A 89 -7.18 -7.84 5.42
CA THR A 89 -8.29 -7.44 4.55
C THR A 89 -8.27 -8.27 3.26
N SER A 90 -7.11 -8.44 2.65
CA SER A 90 -6.92 -9.25 1.44
C SER A 90 -7.26 -10.72 1.68
N LEU A 91 -6.86 -11.30 2.83
CA LEU A 91 -7.19 -12.67 3.23
C LEU A 91 -8.68 -12.82 3.52
N SER A 92 -9.31 -11.87 4.20
CA SER A 92 -10.75 -11.87 4.49
C SER A 92 -11.57 -11.84 3.21
N VAL A 93 -11.21 -10.97 2.26
CA VAL A 93 -11.85 -10.91 0.94
C VAL A 93 -11.64 -12.21 0.18
N SER A 94 -10.42 -12.75 0.16
CA SER A 94 -10.11 -14.04 -0.49
C SER A 94 -10.92 -15.19 0.10
N THR A 95 -11.08 -15.21 1.43
CA THR A 95 -11.89 -16.21 2.13
C THR A 95 -13.37 -16.08 1.77
N ALA A 96 -13.92 -14.87 1.82
CA ALA A 96 -15.33 -14.62 1.44
C ALA A 96 -15.62 -15.01 -0.01
N VAL A 97 -14.70 -14.75 -0.93
CA VAL A 97 -14.82 -15.16 -2.35
C VAL A 97 -14.76 -16.67 -2.50
N ASN A 98 -13.87 -17.36 -1.77
CA ASN A 98 -13.76 -18.82 -1.82
C ASN A 98 -14.95 -19.52 -1.17
N GLU A 99 -15.51 -18.95 -0.10
CA GLU A 99 -16.75 -19.43 0.53
C GLU A 99 -17.95 -19.31 -0.41
N SER A 100 -17.93 -18.34 -1.29
CA SER A 100 -19.02 -18.03 -2.23
C SER A 100 -18.76 -18.63 -3.61
N LYS A 101 -18.63 -19.98 -3.69
CA LYS A 101 -18.32 -20.68 -4.97
C LYS A 101 -19.19 -20.23 -6.14
N ASN A 102 -20.45 -19.83 -5.87
CA ASN A 102 -21.42 -19.37 -6.87
C ASN A 102 -21.32 -17.86 -7.18
N LEU A 103 -20.40 -17.12 -6.53
CA LEU A 103 -20.27 -15.67 -6.70
C LEU A 103 -18.95 -15.25 -7.39
N LYS A 104 -18.13 -16.20 -7.82
CA LYS A 104 -16.84 -15.91 -8.46
C LYS A 104 -16.97 -14.99 -9.68
N ASP A 105 -18.02 -15.17 -10.47
CA ASP A 105 -18.28 -14.36 -11.65
C ASP A 105 -18.90 -12.98 -11.34
N ARG A 106 -19.20 -12.72 -10.08
CA ARG A 106 -19.83 -11.47 -9.61
C ARG A 106 -18.89 -10.58 -8.82
N ILE A 107 -17.65 -11.04 -8.59
CA ILE A 107 -16.62 -10.31 -7.85
C ILE A 107 -15.41 -10.13 -8.77
N ILE A 108 -15.18 -8.88 -9.13
CA ILE A 108 -14.08 -8.51 -10.03
C ILE A 108 -13.02 -7.80 -9.20
N PHE A 109 -11.79 -8.28 -9.25
CA PHE A 109 -10.64 -7.64 -8.64
C PHE A 109 -9.89 -6.83 -9.70
N ALA A 110 -9.42 -5.65 -9.32
CA ALA A 110 -8.41 -4.98 -10.12
C ALA A 110 -7.16 -5.87 -10.22
N GLU A 111 -6.43 -5.73 -11.30
CA GLU A 111 -5.17 -6.48 -11.46
C GLU A 111 -4.25 -6.24 -10.27
N MET A 112 -3.70 -7.33 -9.76
CA MET A 112 -2.75 -7.28 -8.66
C MET A 112 -1.43 -6.66 -9.14
N PRO A 113 -0.67 -5.97 -8.27
CA PRO A 113 0.58 -5.33 -8.65
C PRO A 113 1.48 -6.24 -9.47
N SER A 114 2.01 -5.73 -10.59
CA SER A 114 2.99 -6.44 -11.43
C SER A 114 4.35 -6.58 -10.72
N GLY A 115 5.20 -7.51 -11.20
CA GLY A 115 6.55 -7.66 -10.65
C GLY A 115 6.64 -8.57 -9.43
N LYS A 116 5.63 -9.38 -9.10
CA LYS A 116 5.65 -10.30 -7.94
C LYS A 116 6.71 -11.41 -8.04
N ARG A 117 7.18 -11.73 -9.23
CA ARG A 117 8.05 -12.88 -9.48
C ARG A 117 9.29 -12.90 -8.58
N PHE A 118 9.91 -11.74 -8.35
CA PHE A 118 11.15 -11.61 -7.58
C PHE A 118 10.97 -11.00 -6.20
N LEU A 119 9.73 -10.72 -5.79
CA LEU A 119 9.46 -10.04 -4.53
C LEU A 119 9.96 -10.86 -3.32
N THR A 120 9.72 -12.16 -3.33
CA THR A 120 10.18 -13.06 -2.24
C THR A 120 11.69 -13.10 -2.15
N ASP A 121 12.39 -13.24 -3.29
CA ASP A 121 13.85 -13.28 -3.32
C ASP A 121 14.46 -11.99 -2.77
N ILE A 122 13.85 -10.84 -3.09
CA ILE A 122 14.27 -9.52 -2.58
C ILE A 122 14.04 -9.41 -1.08
N ILE A 123 12.87 -9.83 -0.58
CA ILE A 123 12.56 -9.82 0.84
C ILE A 123 13.51 -10.74 1.63
N ASP A 124 13.83 -11.90 1.10
CA ASP A 124 14.76 -12.83 1.74
C ASP A 124 16.19 -12.26 1.77
N ALA A 125 16.61 -11.58 0.71
CA ALA A 125 17.89 -10.86 0.70
C ALA A 125 17.94 -9.73 1.74
N MET A 126 16.84 -8.99 1.91
CA MET A 126 16.71 -7.96 2.95
C MET A 126 16.83 -8.55 4.36
N LYS A 127 16.15 -9.69 4.64
CA LYS A 127 16.23 -10.40 5.93
C LYS A 127 17.64 -10.88 6.25
N GLU A 128 18.35 -11.40 5.24
CA GLU A 128 19.71 -11.91 5.39
C GLU A 128 20.78 -10.83 5.25
N SER A 129 20.39 -9.57 5.00
CA SER A 129 21.30 -8.45 4.72
C SER A 129 22.30 -8.76 3.60
N ARG A 130 21.84 -9.43 2.55
CA ARG A 130 22.64 -9.83 1.39
C ARG A 130 22.39 -8.97 0.18
N MET A 131 23.46 -8.69 -0.57
CA MET A 131 23.36 -7.98 -1.83
C MET A 131 22.79 -8.92 -2.91
N LEU A 132 22.10 -8.30 -3.86
CA LEU A 132 21.51 -8.97 -5.03
C LEU A 132 22.25 -8.59 -6.30
N GLU A 133 22.53 -9.57 -7.16
CA GLU A 133 22.84 -9.34 -8.56
C GLU A 133 21.51 -9.30 -9.33
N VAL A 134 21.25 -8.19 -10.02
CA VAL A 134 19.97 -7.93 -10.68
C VAL A 134 20.20 -7.53 -12.12
N VAL A 135 19.55 -8.22 -13.04
CA VAL A 135 19.51 -7.84 -14.47
C VAL A 135 18.23 -7.03 -14.70
N HIS A 136 18.39 -5.73 -14.97
CA HIS A 136 17.28 -4.79 -15.10
C HIS A 136 17.37 -4.02 -16.43
N GLN A 137 16.22 -3.80 -17.09
CA GLN A 137 16.11 -2.99 -18.30
C GLN A 137 15.14 -1.84 -18.12
N ALA A 138 15.66 -0.61 -18.10
CA ALA A 138 14.82 0.58 -18.08
C ALA A 138 14.04 0.73 -19.40
N PHE A 139 12.86 1.34 -19.35
CA PHE A 139 12.13 1.67 -20.57
C PHE A 139 12.98 2.56 -21.47
N GLY A 140 12.96 2.28 -22.78
CA GLY A 140 13.77 2.98 -23.76
C GLY A 140 15.27 2.61 -23.78
N ALA A 141 15.74 1.81 -22.83
CA ALA A 141 17.13 1.34 -22.85
C ALA A 141 17.30 0.21 -23.89
N PRO A 142 18.35 0.29 -24.75
CA PRO A 142 18.57 -0.70 -25.80
C PRO A 142 18.93 -2.09 -25.26
N GLN A 143 19.49 -2.17 -24.05
CA GLN A 143 19.94 -3.42 -23.44
C GLN A 143 19.73 -3.41 -21.93
N ALA A 144 19.49 -4.60 -21.38
CA ALA A 144 19.49 -4.80 -19.94
C ALA A 144 20.90 -4.57 -19.35
N LYS A 145 20.94 -4.11 -18.10
CA LYS A 145 22.18 -3.89 -17.33
C LYS A 145 22.14 -4.72 -16.07
N THR A 146 23.29 -5.25 -15.72
CA THR A 146 23.48 -5.96 -14.46
C THR A 146 23.95 -4.98 -13.38
N TYR A 147 23.33 -5.06 -12.22
CA TYR A 147 23.65 -4.26 -11.03
C TYR A 147 23.90 -5.20 -9.85
N VAL A 148 24.81 -4.82 -8.97
CA VAL A 148 24.91 -5.41 -7.62
C VAL A 148 24.28 -4.40 -6.67
N LEU A 149 23.23 -4.83 -5.96
CA LEU A 149 22.32 -3.95 -5.21
C LEU A 149 22.22 -4.37 -3.75
N SER A 150 22.25 -3.40 -2.85
CA SER A 150 21.85 -3.54 -1.45
C SER A 150 20.37 -3.15 -1.33
N PRO A 151 19.44 -4.09 -1.19
CA PRO A 151 18.00 -3.79 -1.13
C PRO A 151 17.64 -3.16 0.23
N TYR A 152 17.16 -1.92 0.22
CA TYR A 152 16.79 -1.18 1.44
C TYR A 152 15.32 -1.38 1.80
N CYS A 153 14.42 -1.22 0.84
CA CYS A 153 13.00 -1.50 1.04
C CYS A 153 12.29 -1.83 -0.28
N VAL A 154 11.07 -2.34 -0.16
CA VAL A 154 10.14 -2.53 -1.27
C VAL A 154 8.90 -1.67 -1.06
N LYS A 155 8.38 -1.06 -2.13
CA LYS A 155 7.19 -0.21 -2.13
C LYS A 155 6.23 -0.65 -3.21
N ALA A 156 4.96 -0.86 -2.83
CA ALA A 156 3.88 -0.98 -3.80
C ALA A 156 3.34 0.41 -4.10
N PHE A 157 3.26 0.78 -5.38
CA PHE A 157 2.66 2.03 -5.80
C PHE A 157 1.93 1.85 -7.13
N LYS A 158 0.70 2.30 -7.19
CA LYS A 158 -0.21 2.05 -8.30
C LYS A 158 -0.15 0.62 -8.76
N GLN A 159 -0.19 -0.07 -9.51
CA GLN A 159 -0.17 -1.51 -9.80
C GLN A 159 1.25 -2.09 -10.02
N ARG A 160 2.27 -1.56 -9.33
CA ARG A 160 3.66 -2.01 -9.47
C ARG A 160 4.38 -2.12 -8.14
N TRP A 161 5.33 -3.05 -8.09
CA TRP A 161 6.30 -3.15 -7.02
C TRP A 161 7.61 -2.49 -7.42
N TYR A 162 8.22 -1.81 -6.48
CA TYR A 162 9.49 -1.12 -6.63
C TYR A 162 10.42 -1.51 -5.49
N MET A 163 11.69 -1.63 -5.79
CA MET A 163 12.77 -1.81 -4.82
C MET A 163 13.60 -0.53 -4.76
N LEU A 164 13.75 0.03 -3.58
CA LEU A 164 14.76 1.05 -3.30
C LEU A 164 16.04 0.32 -2.93
N ALA A 165 17.13 0.62 -3.59
CA ALA A 165 18.41 -0.03 -3.35
C ALA A 165 19.58 0.90 -3.60
N GLU A 166 20.68 0.65 -2.88
CA GLU A 166 21.98 1.24 -3.16
C GLU A 166 22.71 0.39 -4.20
N VAL A 167 23.31 1.06 -5.20
CA VAL A 167 24.10 0.38 -6.23
C VAL A 167 25.56 0.27 -5.73
N GLU A 168 26.14 -0.93 -5.78
CA GLU A 168 27.53 -1.14 -5.37
C GLU A 168 28.49 -0.12 -6.02
N GLY A 169 29.31 0.52 -5.20
CA GLY A 169 30.24 1.56 -5.64
C GLY A 169 29.61 2.94 -5.90
N LYS A 170 28.33 3.14 -5.51
CA LYS A 170 27.66 4.44 -5.56
C LYS A 170 27.00 4.72 -4.22
N THR A 171 26.98 5.97 -3.81
CA THR A 171 26.34 6.40 -2.55
C THR A 171 24.88 6.80 -2.71
N SER A 172 24.36 6.81 -3.94
CA SER A 172 22.99 7.23 -4.20
C SER A 172 22.02 6.05 -4.24
N LEU A 173 20.91 6.16 -3.53
CA LEU A 173 19.80 5.23 -3.62
C LEU A 173 19.08 5.37 -4.97
N ARG A 174 18.61 4.25 -5.49
CA ARG A 174 17.86 4.18 -6.75
C ARG A 174 16.62 3.30 -6.62
N ILE A 175 15.62 3.65 -7.41
CA ILE A 175 14.38 2.88 -7.52
C ILE A 175 14.47 1.95 -8.73
N PHE A 176 14.13 0.67 -8.50
CA PHE A 176 14.05 -0.37 -9.52
C PHE A 176 12.63 -0.94 -9.54
N ALA A 177 11.93 -0.76 -10.65
CA ALA A 177 10.62 -1.40 -10.83
C ALA A 177 10.81 -2.90 -11.07
N LEU A 178 10.11 -3.73 -10.30
CA LEU A 178 10.29 -5.18 -10.32
C LEU A 178 9.82 -5.83 -11.62
N ASP A 179 8.86 -5.23 -12.30
CA ASP A 179 8.38 -5.68 -13.62
C ASP A 179 9.39 -5.51 -14.75
N ARG A 180 10.48 -4.76 -14.50
CA ARG A 180 11.59 -4.53 -15.44
C ARG A 180 12.83 -5.36 -15.09
N ILE A 181 12.72 -6.24 -14.11
CA ILE A 181 13.78 -7.16 -13.71
C ILE A 181 13.62 -8.45 -14.51
N HIS A 182 14.70 -8.91 -15.12
CA HIS A 182 14.78 -10.15 -15.87
C HIS A 182 15.29 -11.30 -15.02
N GLU A 183 16.28 -11.03 -14.17
CA GLU A 183 16.93 -12.02 -13.30
C GLU A 183 17.32 -11.39 -11.96
N VAL A 184 17.18 -12.18 -10.89
CA VAL A 184 17.66 -11.85 -9.55
C VAL A 184 18.46 -13.03 -9.03
N ARG A 185 19.61 -12.74 -8.46
CA ARG A 185 20.45 -13.75 -7.80
C ARG A 185 21.01 -13.19 -6.50
N MET A 186 20.77 -13.88 -5.39
CA MET A 186 21.38 -13.54 -4.11
C MET A 186 22.89 -13.81 -4.15
N THR A 187 23.70 -12.84 -3.73
CA THR A 187 25.15 -12.95 -3.69
C THR A 187 25.64 -13.41 -2.31
N GLN A 188 26.94 -13.68 -2.17
CA GLN A 188 27.56 -13.91 -0.86
C GLN A 188 27.98 -12.60 -0.16
N LYS A 189 27.90 -11.47 -0.85
CA LYS A 189 28.23 -10.16 -0.27
C LYS A 189 27.12 -9.73 0.69
N VAL A 190 27.51 -9.15 1.82
CA VAL A 190 26.61 -8.59 2.82
C VAL A 190 26.65 -7.07 2.75
N PHE A 191 25.57 -6.43 3.17
CA PHE A 191 25.52 -4.98 3.36
C PHE A 191 24.97 -4.66 4.75
N SER A 192 25.21 -3.43 5.21
CA SER A 192 24.61 -2.92 6.44
C SER A 192 23.60 -1.84 6.08
N LEU A 193 22.36 -2.04 6.50
CA LEU A 193 21.36 -0.97 6.41
C LEU A 193 21.76 0.12 7.42
N PRO A 194 21.82 1.41 7.04
CA PRO A 194 22.09 2.49 7.99
C PRO A 194 21.05 2.48 9.14
N GLU A 195 21.49 2.61 10.38
CA GLU A 195 20.62 2.61 11.56
C GLU A 195 19.52 3.67 11.50
N GLU A 196 19.82 4.80 10.87
CA GLU A 196 18.91 5.95 10.72
C GLU A 196 17.93 5.77 9.55
N PHE A 197 18.08 4.74 8.71
CA PHE A 197 17.22 4.58 7.54
C PHE A 197 15.82 4.16 7.95
N SER A 198 14.85 4.98 7.55
CA SER A 198 13.42 4.67 7.61
C SER A 198 12.81 4.83 6.22
N ALA A 199 12.17 3.78 5.70
CA ALA A 199 11.47 3.84 4.42
C ALA A 199 10.34 4.88 4.44
N ALA A 200 9.61 5.02 5.55
CA ALA A 200 8.56 6.01 5.73
C ALA A 200 9.13 7.43 5.61
N GLU A 201 10.23 7.72 6.33
CA GLU A 201 10.89 9.03 6.27
C GLU A 201 11.49 9.31 4.89
N TYR A 202 12.05 8.29 4.23
CA TYR A 202 12.61 8.44 2.90
C TYR A 202 11.57 8.92 1.88
N PHE A 203 10.34 8.41 1.97
CA PHE A 203 9.26 8.77 1.04
C PHE A 203 8.33 9.85 1.57
N ARG A 204 8.55 10.35 2.79
CA ARG A 204 7.70 11.40 3.37
C ARG A 204 7.69 12.65 2.49
N GLY A 205 6.50 13.13 2.16
CA GLY A 205 6.31 14.31 1.32
C GLY A 205 6.62 14.10 -0.16
N TYR A 206 6.88 12.87 -0.60
CA TYR A 206 7.01 12.53 -2.02
C TYR A 206 5.86 11.64 -2.47
N PHE A 207 5.19 12.05 -3.54
CA PHE A 207 4.14 11.25 -4.15
C PHE A 207 4.75 10.14 -5.01
N GLY A 208 4.36 8.89 -4.73
CA GLY A 208 4.82 7.78 -5.55
C GLY A 208 6.24 7.28 -5.23
N THR A 209 7.08 7.19 -6.24
CA THR A 209 8.39 6.54 -6.15
C THR A 209 9.56 7.45 -6.47
N VAL A 210 9.31 8.56 -7.14
CA VAL A 210 10.35 9.52 -7.51
C VAL A 210 10.64 10.45 -6.34
N ARG A 211 11.88 10.42 -5.90
CA ARG A 211 12.44 11.40 -4.98
C ARG A 211 13.46 12.25 -5.74
N ASP A 212 13.28 13.53 -5.67
CA ASP A 212 14.19 14.52 -6.20
C ASP A 212 14.67 15.39 -5.02
N ASP A 213 15.93 15.19 -4.62
CA ASP A 213 16.52 15.90 -3.48
C ASP A 213 16.72 17.41 -3.75
N GLU A 214 16.59 17.87 -5.01
CA GLU A 214 16.57 19.27 -5.37
C GLU A 214 15.18 19.92 -5.13
N GLN A 215 14.12 19.12 -5.00
CA GLN A 215 12.76 19.56 -4.75
C GLN A 215 12.41 19.46 -3.27
N ALA A 216 12.31 20.60 -2.61
CA ALA A 216 11.86 20.65 -1.22
C ALA A 216 10.37 20.33 -1.10
N VAL A 217 10.00 19.68 0.01
CA VAL A 217 8.59 19.56 0.42
C VAL A 217 8.07 20.97 0.71
N GLN A 218 6.93 21.30 0.14
CA GLN A 218 6.29 22.61 0.26
C GLN A 218 4.78 22.48 0.30
N THR A 219 4.11 23.51 0.76
CA THR A 219 2.65 23.56 0.76
C THR A 219 2.14 23.69 -0.67
N ILE A 220 1.30 22.73 -1.08
CA ILE A 220 0.52 22.80 -2.32
C ILE A 220 -0.91 23.20 -1.95
N ARG A 221 -1.43 24.23 -2.61
CA ARG A 221 -2.83 24.66 -2.48
C ARG A 221 -3.60 24.37 -3.74
N LEU A 222 -4.68 23.62 -3.59
CA LEU A 222 -5.53 23.18 -4.68
C LEU A 222 -6.94 23.76 -4.50
N LYS A 223 -7.49 24.36 -5.57
CA LYS A 223 -8.90 24.67 -5.66
C LYS A 223 -9.62 23.53 -6.36
N VAL A 224 -10.64 22.98 -5.72
CA VAL A 224 -11.29 21.73 -6.14
C VAL A 224 -12.78 21.96 -6.26
N TRP A 225 -13.36 21.59 -7.42
CA TRP A 225 -14.79 21.79 -7.72
C TRP A 225 -15.63 20.52 -7.60
N GLY A 226 -16.91 20.75 -7.42
CA GLY A 226 -17.95 19.73 -7.52
C GLY A 226 -17.73 18.53 -6.60
N LYS A 227 -18.02 17.34 -7.10
CA LYS A 227 -17.90 16.09 -6.35
C LYS A 227 -16.46 15.68 -6.04
N GLN A 228 -15.47 16.22 -6.75
CA GLN A 228 -14.07 15.91 -6.48
C GLN A 228 -13.64 16.27 -5.06
N ARG A 229 -14.31 17.27 -4.44
CA ARG A 229 -14.13 17.63 -3.03
C ARG A 229 -14.40 16.45 -2.10
N ASP A 230 -15.48 15.72 -2.34
CA ASP A 230 -15.88 14.59 -1.49
C ASP A 230 -14.92 13.40 -1.68
N TYR A 231 -14.42 13.19 -2.91
CA TYR A 231 -13.39 12.19 -3.15
C TYR A 231 -12.10 12.52 -2.39
N PHE A 232 -11.63 13.75 -2.40
CA PHE A 232 -10.42 14.14 -1.67
C PHE A 232 -10.57 14.07 -0.14
N LYS A 233 -11.78 14.26 0.39
CA LYS A 233 -12.07 14.06 1.82
C LYS A 233 -12.00 12.59 2.22
N THR A 234 -12.42 11.68 1.35
CA THR A 234 -12.48 10.24 1.63
C THR A 234 -11.23 9.49 1.20
N LEU A 235 -10.54 9.98 0.18
CA LEU A 235 -9.29 9.43 -0.34
C LEU A 235 -8.33 10.58 -0.66
N PRO A 236 -7.65 11.15 0.34
CA PRO A 236 -6.69 12.24 0.15
C PRO A 236 -5.45 11.76 -0.62
N LEU A 237 -4.75 12.69 -1.27
CA LEU A 237 -3.51 12.39 -2.01
C LEU A 237 -2.37 11.94 -1.07
N ASN A 238 -2.36 12.46 0.15
CA ASN A 238 -1.48 12.00 1.24
C ASN A 238 -2.09 12.35 2.60
N GLU A 239 -1.44 11.90 3.68
CA GLU A 239 -1.91 12.10 5.06
C GLU A 239 -1.94 13.57 5.52
N THR A 240 -1.24 14.46 4.83
CA THR A 240 -1.23 15.89 5.19
C THR A 240 -2.36 16.69 4.54
N MET A 241 -3.05 16.10 3.56
CA MET A 241 -4.10 16.79 2.82
C MET A 241 -5.31 17.11 3.68
N ARG A 242 -5.71 18.37 3.70
CA ARG A 242 -6.87 18.86 4.46
C ARG A 242 -7.64 19.93 3.70
N GLU A 243 -8.94 19.96 3.87
CA GLU A 243 -9.78 21.06 3.42
C GLU A 243 -9.59 22.24 4.39
N VAL A 244 -9.18 23.39 3.86
CA VAL A 244 -8.94 24.61 4.66
C VAL A 244 -10.01 25.67 4.47
N GLU A 245 -10.65 25.67 3.30
CA GLU A 245 -11.76 26.56 2.99
C GLU A 245 -12.84 25.79 2.22
N ALA A 246 -14.11 26.02 2.54
CA ALA A 246 -15.24 25.39 1.86
C ALA A 246 -16.26 26.45 1.42
N TYR A 247 -16.66 26.38 0.15
CA TYR A 247 -17.68 27.22 -0.48
C TYR A 247 -18.75 26.32 -1.13
N ASP A 248 -19.80 26.89 -1.65
CA ASP A 248 -20.92 26.13 -2.22
C ASP A 248 -20.48 25.23 -3.39
N GLU A 249 -19.67 25.75 -4.32
CA GLU A 249 -19.27 25.05 -5.55
C GLU A 249 -17.86 24.49 -5.51
N TRP A 250 -16.98 24.98 -4.67
CA TRP A 250 -15.57 24.60 -4.58
C TRP A 250 -15.01 24.67 -3.16
N SER A 251 -13.88 24.06 -2.95
CA SER A 251 -13.12 24.11 -1.70
C SER A 251 -11.64 24.30 -1.97
N ILE A 252 -10.91 24.82 -0.98
CA ILE A 252 -9.44 24.85 -1.00
C ILE A 252 -8.93 23.70 -0.13
N PHE A 253 -8.02 22.92 -0.71
CA PHE A 253 -7.25 21.89 -0.01
C PHE A 253 -5.80 22.32 0.07
N GLU A 254 -5.17 22.01 1.19
CA GLU A 254 -3.72 22.15 1.41
C GLU A 254 -3.12 20.80 1.71
N LEU A 255 -1.90 20.55 1.21
CA LEU A 255 -1.09 19.39 1.49
C LEU A 255 0.40 19.74 1.40
N GLU A 256 1.23 18.99 2.13
CA GLU A 256 2.69 19.11 2.11
C GLU A 256 3.28 18.06 1.17
N MET A 257 3.93 18.50 0.08
CA MET A 257 4.45 17.58 -0.93
C MET A 257 5.55 18.24 -1.77
N ALA A 258 6.53 17.44 -2.20
CA ALA A 258 7.54 17.89 -3.15
C ALA A 258 6.95 17.93 -4.56
N HIS A 259 7.28 18.98 -5.31
CA HIS A 259 6.89 19.10 -6.71
C HIS A 259 7.72 18.16 -7.58
N THR A 260 7.17 17.01 -7.93
CA THR A 260 7.76 16.03 -8.84
C THR A 260 6.85 15.79 -10.04
N TRP A 261 7.38 15.25 -11.12
CA TRP A 261 6.58 14.91 -12.29
C TRP A 261 5.44 13.92 -11.98
N GLU A 262 5.59 13.06 -10.95
CA GLU A 262 4.51 12.16 -10.52
C GLU A 262 3.32 12.92 -9.92
N VAL A 263 3.59 14.03 -9.23
CA VAL A 263 2.55 14.94 -8.72
C VAL A 263 1.83 15.64 -9.87
N GLU A 264 2.58 16.12 -10.88
CA GLU A 264 1.99 16.73 -12.07
C GLU A 264 1.04 15.76 -12.77
N MET A 265 1.51 14.52 -13.03
CA MET A 265 0.68 13.48 -13.67
C MET A 265 -0.52 13.08 -12.81
N GLU A 266 -0.38 13.06 -11.49
CA GLU A 266 -1.50 12.79 -10.59
C GLU A 266 -2.55 13.90 -10.67
N LEU A 267 -2.15 15.15 -10.68
CA LEU A 267 -3.08 16.28 -10.75
C LEU A 267 -3.76 16.40 -12.11
N LEU A 268 -3.05 16.09 -13.20
CA LEU A 268 -3.61 16.14 -14.57
C LEU A 268 -4.79 15.18 -14.77
N GLN A 269 -4.88 14.07 -14.04
CA GLN A 269 -6.01 13.15 -14.17
C GLN A 269 -7.36 13.76 -13.73
N TYR A 270 -7.34 14.81 -12.91
CA TYR A 270 -8.54 15.48 -12.42
C TYR A 270 -9.07 16.56 -13.38
N ASN A 271 -8.37 16.80 -14.49
CA ASN A 271 -8.77 17.73 -15.55
C ASN A 271 -9.08 19.14 -15.01
N ASP A 272 -10.26 19.68 -15.36
CA ASP A 272 -10.76 20.99 -14.96
C ASP A 272 -11.41 21.01 -13.56
N MET A 273 -11.42 19.87 -12.86
CA MET A 273 -11.96 19.79 -11.50
C MET A 273 -10.96 20.22 -10.43
N VAL A 274 -9.68 20.37 -10.77
CA VAL A 274 -8.62 20.74 -9.82
C VAL A 274 -7.72 21.81 -10.44
N GLU A 275 -7.61 22.94 -9.76
CA GLU A 275 -6.69 24.02 -10.11
C GLU A 275 -5.58 24.11 -9.07
N VAL A 276 -4.34 24.15 -9.48
CA VAL A 276 -3.21 24.46 -8.62
C VAL A 276 -3.17 25.97 -8.38
N LEU A 277 -3.25 26.39 -7.14
CA LEU A 277 -3.10 27.79 -6.73
C LEU A 277 -1.65 28.09 -6.38
N GLU A 278 -1.02 27.21 -5.61
CA GLU A 278 0.34 27.30 -5.13
C GLU A 278 1.00 25.92 -5.13
N PRO A 279 2.33 25.84 -5.33
CA PRO A 279 3.24 26.92 -5.66
C PRO A 279 3.14 27.36 -7.12
N ALA A 280 3.65 28.56 -7.45
CA ALA A 280 3.63 29.08 -8.82
C ALA A 280 4.32 28.16 -9.81
N SER A 281 5.46 27.54 -9.42
CA SER A 281 6.18 26.58 -10.28
C SER A 281 5.31 25.40 -10.72
N LEU A 282 4.54 24.80 -9.82
CA LEU A 282 3.64 23.72 -10.16
C LEU A 282 2.46 24.21 -11.00
N ARG A 283 1.91 25.39 -10.68
CA ARG A 283 0.86 26.03 -11.49
C ARG A 283 1.32 26.27 -12.92
N ASP A 284 2.52 26.80 -13.11
CA ASP A 284 3.07 27.09 -14.44
C ASP A 284 3.26 25.78 -15.26
N MET A 285 3.74 24.71 -14.61
CA MET A 285 3.85 23.40 -15.25
C MET A 285 2.47 22.85 -15.67
N MET A 286 1.43 22.99 -14.83
CA MET A 286 0.08 22.59 -15.19
C MET A 286 -0.47 23.38 -16.39
N ILE A 287 -0.16 24.67 -16.46
CA ILE A 287 -0.51 25.52 -17.62
C ILE A 287 0.20 25.03 -18.88
N GLU A 288 1.49 24.72 -18.80
CA GLU A 288 2.28 24.19 -19.90
C GLU A 288 1.70 22.84 -20.42
N HIS A 289 1.36 21.93 -19.51
CA HIS A 289 0.70 20.67 -19.88
C HIS A 289 -0.64 20.90 -20.59
N ALA A 290 -1.47 21.81 -20.06
CA ALA A 290 -2.76 22.16 -20.69
C ALA A 290 -2.56 22.73 -22.10
N TRP A 291 -1.59 23.62 -22.31
CA TRP A 291 -1.24 24.14 -23.62
C TRP A 291 -0.75 23.06 -24.59
N ASN A 292 0.09 22.14 -24.10
CA ASN A 292 0.59 21.04 -24.92
C ASN A 292 -0.53 20.08 -25.31
N MET A 293 -1.46 19.78 -24.40
CA MET A 293 -2.66 19.00 -24.71
C MET A 293 -3.52 19.72 -25.76
N LEU A 294 -3.78 21.01 -25.58
CA LEU A 294 -4.59 21.78 -26.54
C LEU A 294 -3.98 21.74 -27.96
N LYS A 295 -2.66 21.86 -28.07
CA LYS A 295 -1.97 21.74 -29.36
C LYS A 295 -2.19 20.37 -30.03
N LEU A 296 -2.20 19.28 -29.26
CA LEU A 296 -2.43 17.94 -29.79
C LEU A 296 -3.83 17.77 -30.38
N TYR A 297 -4.83 18.47 -29.82
CA TYR A 297 -6.22 18.38 -30.28
C TYR A 297 -6.58 19.40 -31.39
N ASN A 298 -5.85 20.49 -31.51
CA ASN A 298 -6.16 21.53 -32.46
C ASN A 298 -5.41 21.39 -33.80
N GLU A 299 -4.49 20.42 -33.94
CA GLU A 299 -3.68 20.18 -35.16
C GLU A 299 -3.10 21.47 -35.79
N VAL A 300 -2.66 22.44 -34.92
CA VAL A 300 -2.15 23.74 -35.39
C VAL A 300 -0.61 23.74 -35.36
#